data_96c5495d3ee2c7e83c5879bc7cae6736
#
_entry.id   96c5495d3ee2c7e83c5879bc7cae6736
#
_cell.length_a   1.000
_cell.length_b   1.000
_cell.length_c   1.000
_cell.angle_alpha   90.00
_cell.angle_beta   90.00
_cell.angle_gamma   90.00
#
_symmetry.space_group_name_H-M   'P 1'
#
loop_
_entity.id
_entity.type
_entity.pdbx_description
1 polymer ?
#
loop_
_entity_poly.entity_id
_entity_poly.type
_entity_poly.pdbx_seq_one_letter_code
_entity_poly.pdbx_strand_id
1 'polypeptide(L)'
;MALIKKPMTGMKDILPKEMQIRDYLIGIIKETYSKFGFTSIETPAVENIANLSSKQGGENEKLIFKIMKRGEKLNLESASSEADLVDGGLRYDLTVPLVRFYSNNQASLPSPFKALQIGSVWRADRPQKGRFRQFYQCDIDILGEPTNLQEIE
;
A
#
# COMPACT_ATOMS: atom_id res chain seq x y z
N MET A 1 11.88 2.46 -32.56
CA MET A 1 10.73 1.98 -31.78
C MET A 1 9.92 3.20 -31.37
N ALA A 2 8.61 3.27 -31.65
CA ALA A 2 7.79 4.42 -31.28
C ALA A 2 7.48 4.37 -29.78
N LEU A 3 7.56 5.52 -29.09
CA LEU A 3 7.23 5.65 -27.67
C LEU A 3 5.73 5.45 -27.44
N ILE A 4 5.35 4.58 -26.51
CA ILE A 4 3.96 4.44 -26.06
C ILE A 4 3.68 5.60 -25.10
N LYS A 5 2.84 6.55 -25.54
CA LYS A 5 2.56 7.79 -24.79
C LYS A 5 1.50 7.66 -23.70
N LYS A 6 0.70 6.59 -23.72
CA LYS A 6 -0.37 6.37 -22.74
C LYS A 6 0.16 5.59 -21.54
N PRO A 7 -0.20 5.96 -20.30
CA PRO A 7 0.09 5.14 -19.14
C PRO A 7 -0.61 3.78 -19.22
N MET A 8 -0.23 2.86 -18.35
CA MET A 8 -0.88 1.55 -18.27
C MET A 8 -2.38 1.69 -18.02
N THR A 9 -3.14 0.74 -18.55
CA THR A 9 -4.61 0.68 -18.39
C THR A 9 -4.99 0.75 -16.91
N GLY A 10 -5.87 1.68 -16.57
CA GLY A 10 -6.32 1.91 -15.19
C GLY A 10 -5.39 2.79 -14.36
N MET A 11 -4.33 3.34 -14.94
CA MET A 11 -3.46 4.34 -14.32
C MET A 11 -3.56 5.66 -15.08
N LYS A 12 -3.23 6.77 -14.41
CA LYS A 12 -3.21 8.10 -15.05
C LYS A 12 -2.05 8.93 -14.53
N ASP A 13 -1.57 9.83 -15.37
CA ASP A 13 -0.70 10.92 -14.94
C ASP A 13 -1.53 11.95 -14.16
N ILE A 14 -0.92 12.53 -13.13
CA ILE A 14 -1.52 13.61 -12.36
C ILE A 14 -0.87 14.91 -12.82
N LEU A 15 -1.67 15.78 -13.39
CA LEU A 15 -1.17 17.06 -13.90
C LEU A 15 -0.90 18.06 -12.76
N PRO A 16 -0.05 19.08 -12.99
CA PRO A 16 0.38 20.01 -11.93
C PRO A 16 -0.79 20.64 -11.16
N LYS A 17 -1.87 21.01 -11.82
CA LYS A 17 -3.05 21.60 -11.16
C LYS A 17 -3.75 20.60 -10.23
N GLU A 18 -3.89 19.35 -10.65
CA GLU A 18 -4.45 18.28 -9.80
C GLU A 18 -3.49 17.98 -8.63
N MET A 19 -2.17 18.02 -8.89
CA MET A 19 -1.16 17.79 -7.87
C MET A 19 -1.17 18.86 -6.79
N GLN A 20 -1.32 20.14 -7.15
CA GLN A 20 -1.47 21.24 -6.19
C GLN A 20 -2.67 21.03 -5.24
N ILE A 21 -3.81 20.58 -5.79
CA ILE A 21 -4.99 20.29 -4.98
C ILE A 21 -4.72 19.12 -4.02
N ARG A 22 -4.06 18.07 -4.51
CA ARG A 22 -3.67 16.91 -3.68
C ARG A 22 -2.75 17.33 -2.53
N ASP A 23 -1.71 18.08 -2.83
CA ASP A 23 -0.73 18.53 -1.82
C ASP A 23 -1.41 19.40 -0.75
N TYR A 24 -2.32 20.28 -1.16
CA TYR A 24 -3.10 21.09 -0.23
C TYR A 24 -3.97 20.21 0.69
N LEU A 25 -4.68 19.23 0.15
CA LEU A 25 -5.50 18.30 0.94
C LEU A 25 -4.65 17.45 1.89
N ILE A 26 -3.52 16.94 1.42
CA ILE A 26 -2.57 16.19 2.25
C ILE A 26 -2.05 17.05 3.40
N GLY A 27 -1.78 18.34 3.13
CA GLY A 27 -1.38 19.31 4.15
C GLY A 27 -2.42 19.45 5.27
N ILE A 28 -3.69 19.64 4.90
CA ILE A 28 -4.81 19.73 5.86
C ILE A 28 -4.92 18.45 6.69
N ILE A 29 -4.87 17.28 6.04
CA ILE A 29 -4.96 15.99 6.72
C ILE A 29 -3.84 15.84 7.76
N LYS A 30 -2.59 16.08 7.34
CA LYS A 30 -1.42 15.99 8.23
C LYS A 30 -1.53 16.96 9.42
N GLU A 31 -1.89 18.21 9.17
CA GLU A 31 -2.08 19.21 10.22
C GLU A 31 -3.17 18.79 11.20
N THR A 32 -4.30 18.32 10.70
CA THR A 32 -5.43 17.90 11.52
C THR A 32 -5.06 16.74 12.43
N TYR A 33 -4.55 15.64 11.85
CA TYR A 33 -4.25 14.44 12.63
C TYR A 33 -3.03 14.56 13.54
N SER A 34 -2.08 15.46 13.23
CA SER A 34 -0.98 15.76 14.15
C SER A 34 -1.46 16.33 15.49
N LYS A 35 -2.58 17.06 15.51
CA LYS A 35 -3.19 17.59 16.73
C LYS A 35 -3.75 16.50 17.67
N PHE A 36 -4.03 15.32 17.11
CA PHE A 36 -4.47 14.13 17.85
C PHE A 36 -3.33 13.16 18.15
N GLY A 37 -2.07 13.57 17.90
CA GLY A 37 -0.89 12.77 18.19
C GLY A 37 -0.55 11.71 17.14
N PHE A 38 -1.19 11.73 15.96
CA PHE A 38 -0.80 10.86 14.86
C PHE A 38 0.53 11.29 14.25
N THR A 39 1.40 10.32 14.02
CA THR A 39 2.72 10.52 13.41
C THR A 39 2.79 9.88 12.04
N SER A 40 3.37 10.61 11.09
CA SER A 40 3.52 10.10 9.73
C SER A 40 4.58 9.01 9.68
N ILE A 41 4.25 7.91 9.01
CA ILE A 41 5.19 6.86 8.63
C ILE A 41 5.12 6.59 7.14
N GLU A 42 6.16 5.97 6.62
CA GLU A 42 6.19 5.47 5.25
C GLU A 42 6.67 4.01 5.25
N THR A 43 6.01 3.19 4.47
CA THR A 43 6.37 1.79 4.24
C THR A 43 6.68 1.58 2.76
N PRO A 44 7.53 0.61 2.39
CA PRO A 44 7.83 0.29 1.00
C PRO A 44 6.58 0.01 0.17
N ALA A 45 6.58 0.44 -1.10
CA ALA A 45 5.51 0.14 -2.04
C ALA A 45 5.46 -1.34 -2.44
N VAL A 46 6.61 -2.01 -2.36
CA VAL A 46 6.77 -3.44 -2.62
C VAL A 46 6.81 -4.18 -1.30
N GLU A 47 5.96 -5.18 -1.15
CA GLU A 47 5.89 -6.04 0.03
C GLU A 47 6.17 -7.49 -0.38
N ASN A 48 6.65 -8.31 0.56
CA ASN A 48 6.83 -9.73 0.34
C ASN A 48 5.49 -10.38 -0.01
N ILE A 49 5.45 -11.22 -1.03
CA ILE A 49 4.20 -11.85 -1.49
C ILE A 49 3.52 -12.64 -0.37
N ALA A 50 4.29 -13.29 0.50
CA ALA A 50 3.75 -14.06 1.62
C ALA A 50 2.98 -13.20 2.65
N ASN A 51 3.28 -11.90 2.74
CA ASN A 51 2.54 -10.96 3.60
C ASN A 51 1.25 -10.47 2.94
N LEU A 52 1.25 -10.38 1.60
CA LEU A 52 0.10 -9.90 0.84
C LEU A 52 -0.93 -11.01 0.58
N SER A 53 -0.48 -12.26 0.47
CA SER A 53 -1.34 -13.41 0.24
C SER A 53 -1.84 -13.96 1.57
N SER A 54 -3.15 -14.15 1.71
CA SER A 54 -3.70 -14.84 2.87
C SER A 54 -3.57 -16.35 2.70
N LYS A 55 -3.29 -17.08 3.78
CA LYS A 55 -3.20 -18.55 3.76
C LYS A 55 -4.52 -19.24 3.34
N GLN A 56 -5.61 -18.50 3.27
CA GLN A 56 -6.95 -19.02 2.95
C GLN A 56 -7.40 -18.67 1.52
N GLY A 57 -6.55 -18.03 0.69
CA GLY A 57 -6.91 -17.68 -0.69
C GLY A 57 -8.10 -16.72 -0.73
N GLY A 58 -7.89 -15.44 -0.49
CA GLY A 58 -8.96 -14.45 -0.51
C GLY A 58 -9.15 -13.78 -1.87
N GLU A 59 -10.29 -13.12 -2.07
CA GLU A 59 -10.53 -12.29 -3.27
C GLU A 59 -9.44 -11.23 -3.46
N ASN A 60 -8.80 -10.80 -2.38
CA ASN A 60 -7.70 -9.83 -2.41
C ASN A 60 -6.46 -10.32 -3.16
N GLU A 61 -6.21 -11.64 -3.22
CA GLU A 61 -5.06 -12.17 -3.98
C GLU A 61 -5.15 -11.85 -5.48
N LYS A 62 -6.36 -11.79 -6.02
CA LYS A 62 -6.61 -11.43 -7.42
C LYS A 62 -6.33 -9.96 -7.70
N LEU A 63 -6.26 -9.13 -6.65
CA LEU A 63 -6.01 -7.70 -6.75
C LEU A 63 -4.52 -7.34 -6.72
N ILE A 64 -3.64 -8.28 -6.37
CA ILE A 64 -2.21 -8.03 -6.21
C ILE A 64 -1.52 -7.93 -7.57
N PHE A 65 -0.81 -6.82 -7.80
CA PHE A 65 0.18 -6.75 -8.87
C PHE A 65 1.44 -7.47 -8.41
N LYS A 66 1.64 -8.69 -8.88
CA LYS A 66 2.75 -9.56 -8.49
C LYS A 66 4.05 -9.14 -9.19
N ILE A 67 5.16 -9.26 -8.47
CA ILE A 67 6.50 -8.92 -8.94
C ILE A 67 7.30 -10.22 -9.06
N MET A 68 7.80 -10.48 -10.27
CA MET A 68 8.60 -11.66 -10.56
C MET A 68 9.98 -11.58 -9.91
N LYS A 69 10.50 -12.73 -9.51
CA LYS A 69 11.89 -12.92 -9.12
C LYS A 69 12.83 -12.41 -10.21
N ARG A 70 14.09 -12.14 -9.86
CA ARG A 70 15.10 -11.61 -10.79
C ARG A 70 16.36 -12.47 -10.79
N GLY A 71 17.08 -12.38 -11.91
CA GLY A 71 18.37 -13.05 -12.08
C GLY A 71 18.25 -14.57 -11.91
N GLU A 72 19.21 -15.17 -11.23
CA GLU A 72 19.31 -16.63 -11.04
C GLU A 72 18.12 -17.23 -10.28
N LYS A 73 17.38 -16.41 -9.50
CA LYS A 73 16.17 -16.85 -8.79
C LYS A 73 14.97 -17.03 -9.71
N LEU A 74 14.98 -16.46 -10.91
CA LEU A 74 13.93 -16.58 -11.91
C LEU A 74 14.26 -17.76 -12.83
N ASN A 75 13.69 -18.92 -12.58
CA ASN A 75 13.85 -20.08 -13.42
C ASN A 75 12.51 -20.48 -14.02
N LEU A 76 12.29 -20.12 -15.27
CA LEU A 76 11.03 -20.40 -15.99
C LEU A 76 10.89 -21.87 -16.38
N GLU A 77 12.02 -22.58 -16.55
CA GLU A 77 12.02 -23.99 -17.01
C GLU A 77 11.64 -24.95 -15.86
N SER A 78 12.04 -24.61 -14.64
CA SER A 78 11.77 -25.44 -13.45
C SER A 78 10.52 -25.01 -12.66
N ALA A 79 9.88 -23.90 -13.03
CA ALA A 79 8.70 -23.42 -12.33
C ALA A 79 7.50 -24.34 -12.58
N SER A 80 6.92 -24.85 -11.51
CA SER A 80 5.71 -25.67 -11.53
C SER A 80 4.44 -24.86 -11.18
N SER A 81 4.63 -23.69 -10.60
CA SER A 81 3.54 -22.80 -10.16
C SER A 81 3.93 -21.32 -10.24
N GLU A 82 2.96 -20.44 -10.16
CA GLU A 82 3.18 -19.00 -10.07
C GLU A 82 4.02 -18.62 -8.84
N ALA A 83 3.86 -19.33 -7.72
CA ALA A 83 4.62 -19.09 -6.50
C ALA A 83 6.14 -19.28 -6.69
N ASP A 84 6.54 -20.13 -7.64
CA ASP A 84 7.95 -20.33 -7.95
C ASP A 84 8.57 -19.14 -8.67
N LEU A 85 7.77 -18.30 -9.30
CA LEU A 85 8.18 -17.17 -10.11
C LEU A 85 8.10 -15.82 -9.40
N VAL A 86 7.35 -15.72 -8.31
CA VAL A 86 7.01 -14.46 -7.63
C VAL A 86 7.65 -14.41 -6.24
N ASP A 87 8.21 -13.27 -5.86
CA ASP A 87 8.70 -13.03 -4.50
C ASP A 87 8.11 -11.77 -3.85
N GLY A 88 7.53 -10.88 -4.62
CA GLY A 88 6.96 -9.64 -4.13
C GLY A 88 5.65 -9.27 -4.83
N GLY A 89 5.02 -8.22 -4.31
CA GLY A 89 3.86 -7.59 -4.94
C GLY A 89 3.78 -6.11 -4.58
N LEU A 90 3.05 -5.35 -5.37
CA LEU A 90 2.69 -4.00 -4.99
C LEU A 90 1.62 -4.05 -3.90
N ARG A 91 1.79 -3.24 -2.86
CA ARG A 91 0.81 -3.14 -1.78
C ARG A 91 -0.55 -2.71 -2.32
N TYR A 92 -1.61 -3.41 -1.95
CA TYR A 92 -2.98 -3.10 -2.37
C TYR A 92 -3.73 -2.25 -1.33
N ASP A 93 -3.17 -2.11 -0.13
CA ASP A 93 -3.59 -1.22 0.95
C ASP A 93 -2.37 -0.76 1.76
N LEU A 94 -2.58 0.04 2.80
CA LEU A 94 -1.55 0.47 3.73
C LEU A 94 -1.56 -0.32 5.04
N THR A 95 -2.58 -1.13 5.31
CA THR A 95 -2.74 -1.89 6.56
C THR A 95 -1.77 -3.05 6.68
N VAL A 96 -1.62 -3.86 5.63
CA VAL A 96 -0.68 -4.99 5.65
C VAL A 96 0.78 -4.53 5.89
N PRO A 97 1.29 -3.52 5.15
CA PRO A 97 2.60 -2.95 5.45
C PRO A 97 2.73 -2.36 6.85
N LEU A 98 1.66 -1.74 7.39
CA LEU A 98 1.65 -1.21 8.75
C LEU A 98 1.80 -2.31 9.79
N VAL A 99 1.06 -3.41 9.67
CA VAL A 99 1.15 -4.54 10.60
C VAL A 99 2.57 -5.13 10.63
N ARG A 100 3.19 -5.29 9.46
CA ARG A 100 4.58 -5.72 9.37
C ARG A 100 5.53 -4.69 10.01
N PHE A 101 5.35 -3.40 9.71
CA PHE A 101 6.13 -2.31 10.29
C PHE A 101 6.04 -2.31 11.81
N TYR A 102 4.83 -2.37 12.35
CA TYR A 102 4.60 -2.38 13.80
C TYR A 102 5.21 -3.61 14.46
N SER A 103 5.01 -4.80 13.91
CA SER A 103 5.58 -6.04 14.43
C SER A 103 7.10 -5.99 14.52
N ASN A 104 7.75 -5.34 13.56
CA ASN A 104 9.21 -5.23 13.51
C ASN A 104 9.79 -4.13 14.40
N ASN A 105 9.01 -3.10 14.73
CA ASN A 105 9.50 -1.89 15.40
C ASN A 105 8.82 -1.62 16.75
N GLN A 106 7.91 -2.48 17.20
CA GLN A 106 7.07 -2.28 18.38
C GLN A 106 7.84 -1.80 19.61
N ALA A 107 9.03 -2.37 19.87
CA ALA A 107 9.85 -2.02 21.02
C ALA A 107 10.36 -0.56 21.01
N SER A 108 10.36 0.09 19.85
CA SER A 108 10.85 1.46 19.65
C SER A 108 9.72 2.47 19.43
N LEU A 109 8.46 2.01 19.39
CA LEU A 109 7.29 2.84 19.15
C LEU A 109 6.57 3.17 20.45
N PRO A 110 5.88 4.32 20.52
CA PRO A 110 5.02 4.62 21.68
C PRO A 110 3.86 3.64 21.77
N SER A 111 3.27 3.50 22.96
CA SER A 111 2.05 2.74 23.17
C SER A 111 1.01 3.63 23.88
N PRO A 112 -0.16 3.85 23.27
CA PRO A 112 -0.56 3.42 21.93
C PRO A 112 0.24 4.11 20.81
N PHE A 113 0.41 3.43 19.69
CA PHE A 113 1.02 3.99 18.49
C PHE A 113 -0.04 4.49 17.53
N LYS A 114 -0.05 5.80 17.27
CA LYS A 114 -0.98 6.46 16.35
C LYS A 114 -0.27 6.75 15.03
N ALA A 115 -0.57 5.96 14.01
CA ALA A 115 0.05 6.04 12.70
C ALA A 115 -0.81 6.79 11.70
N LEU A 116 -0.19 7.69 10.93
CA LEU A 116 -0.76 8.29 9.73
C LEU A 116 0.07 7.82 8.53
N GLN A 117 -0.59 7.19 7.57
CA GLN A 117 0.03 6.78 6.31
C GLN A 117 -0.67 7.44 5.14
N ILE A 118 0.10 8.00 4.22
CA ILE A 118 -0.41 8.56 2.97
C ILE A 118 0.45 8.05 1.84
N GLY A 119 -0.14 7.35 0.89
CA GLY A 119 0.65 6.79 -0.20
C GLY A 119 -0.16 6.11 -1.29
N SER A 120 0.52 5.81 -2.38
CA SER A 120 -0.05 5.05 -3.49
C SER A 120 -0.25 3.60 -3.11
N VAL A 121 -1.38 3.04 -3.55
CA VAL A 121 -1.69 1.62 -3.53
C VAL A 121 -2.15 1.18 -4.91
N TRP A 122 -2.07 -0.13 -5.16
CA TRP A 122 -2.34 -0.71 -6.48
C TRP A 122 -3.28 -1.90 -6.36
N ARG A 123 -4.38 -1.86 -7.13
CA ARG A 123 -5.34 -2.96 -7.21
C ARG A 123 -5.60 -3.34 -8.65
N ALA A 124 -5.44 -4.62 -8.98
CA ALA A 124 -5.64 -5.14 -10.33
C ALA A 124 -7.13 -5.24 -10.73
N ASP A 125 -7.98 -4.45 -10.14
CA ASP A 125 -9.39 -4.34 -10.45
C ASP A 125 -9.65 -3.99 -11.94
N ARG A 126 -10.85 -4.32 -12.41
CA ARG A 126 -11.32 -3.83 -13.70
C ARG A 126 -11.49 -2.31 -13.63
N PRO A 127 -10.75 -1.54 -14.45
CA PRO A 127 -10.87 -0.09 -14.45
C PRO A 127 -12.26 0.36 -14.89
N GLN A 128 -12.79 1.38 -14.20
CA GLN A 128 -14.04 2.03 -14.57
C GLN A 128 -14.00 3.50 -14.12
N LYS A 129 -15.00 4.28 -14.48
CA LYS A 129 -15.06 5.70 -14.11
C LYS A 129 -14.97 5.87 -12.58
N GLY A 130 -13.97 6.62 -12.12
CA GLY A 130 -13.71 6.85 -10.71
C GLY A 130 -12.97 5.71 -9.98
N ARG A 131 -12.69 4.58 -10.64
CA ARG A 131 -11.96 3.44 -10.07
C ARG A 131 -10.70 3.15 -10.86
N PHE A 132 -9.57 3.55 -10.32
CA PHE A 132 -8.26 3.38 -10.92
C PHE A 132 -7.54 2.19 -10.29
N ARG A 133 -6.56 1.65 -11.02
CA ARG A 133 -5.67 0.59 -10.52
C ARG A 133 -4.55 1.12 -9.63
N GLN A 134 -4.22 2.41 -9.76
CA GLN A 134 -3.33 3.13 -8.86
C GLN A 134 -4.07 4.32 -8.30
N PHE A 135 -4.10 4.45 -6.98
CA PHE A 135 -4.73 5.58 -6.29
C PHE A 135 -4.04 5.84 -4.94
N TYR A 136 -4.32 6.98 -4.33
CA TYR A 136 -3.83 7.33 -3.01
C TYR A 136 -4.79 6.87 -1.94
N GLN A 137 -4.26 6.27 -0.88
CA GLN A 137 -4.93 6.10 0.40
C GLN A 137 -4.35 7.07 1.42
N CYS A 138 -5.17 7.46 2.37
CA CYS A 138 -4.80 8.15 3.58
C CYS A 138 -5.45 7.39 4.72
N ASP A 139 -4.65 6.65 5.47
CA ASP A 139 -5.10 5.77 6.54
C ASP A 139 -4.56 6.29 7.87
N ILE A 140 -5.42 6.24 8.89
CA ILE A 140 -5.07 6.48 10.28
C ILE A 140 -5.37 5.21 11.08
N ASP A 141 -4.42 4.77 11.88
CA ASP A 141 -4.53 3.55 12.67
C ASP A 141 -3.97 3.77 14.07
N ILE A 142 -4.60 3.16 15.06
CA ILE A 142 -4.11 3.12 16.44
C ILE A 142 -3.82 1.68 16.81
N LEU A 143 -2.59 1.41 17.25
CA LEU A 143 -2.13 0.07 17.61
C LEU A 143 -1.62 0.05 19.06
N GLY A 144 -1.86 -1.08 19.74
CA GLY A 144 -1.42 -1.27 21.11
C GLY A 144 -2.34 -0.68 22.18
N GLU A 145 -3.57 -0.32 21.81
CA GLU A 145 -4.61 0.12 22.76
C GLU A 145 -5.63 -1.01 22.98
N PRO A 146 -5.75 -1.55 24.20
CA PRO A 146 -6.65 -2.67 24.47
C PRO A 146 -8.10 -2.26 24.73
N THR A 147 -8.39 -0.95 24.80
CA THR A 147 -9.72 -0.41 25.09
C THR A 147 -10.35 0.22 23.84
N ASN A 148 -11.60 0.62 23.93
CA ASN A 148 -12.30 1.30 22.84
C ASN A 148 -12.11 2.84 22.86
N LEU A 149 -11.13 3.35 23.58
CA LEU A 149 -10.89 4.79 23.69
C LEU A 149 -10.55 5.41 22.32
N GLN A 150 -9.89 4.66 21.45
CA GLN A 150 -9.56 5.11 20.10
C GLN A 150 -10.79 5.38 19.22
N GLU A 151 -11.95 4.79 19.55
CA GLU A 151 -13.20 5.02 18.81
C GLU A 151 -13.87 6.35 19.19
N ILE A 152 -13.42 6.97 20.27
CA ILE A 152 -13.98 8.22 20.80
C ILE A 152 -13.23 9.45 20.25
N GLU A 153 -11.97 9.31 19.83
CA GLU A 153 -11.15 10.37 19.23
C GLU A 153 -11.51 10.65 17.77
#